data_aa4834074920c75d0632365427636f76
#
_entry.id   aa4834074920c75d0632365427636f76
#
_cell.length_a   1.000
_cell.length_b   1.000
_cell.length_c   1.000
_cell.angle_alpha   90.00
_cell.angle_beta   90.00
_cell.angle_gamma   90.00
#
_symmetry.space_group_name_H-M   'P 1'
#
loop_
_entity.id
_entity.type
_entity.pdbx_description
1 polymer ?
#
loop_
_entity_poly.entity_id
_entity_poly.type
_entity_poly.pdbx_seq_one_letter_code
_entity_poly.pdbx_strand_id
1 'polypeptide(L)'
;MLTKFIVEQYKKTAHGRQDDTGDVFYFSNADFDGLRAEPYDFVSSMGHELRGFLYSYENPIANRLIVFDHGMGAGHWAYVREIEMLCKRGYLVLAYDHTGCACSGGEGTNGMAQSLHDLDDCFGAIKADPRFAGYDFSVVGHSWGGFSTLNISALHEGISHVVVFSGFVSVELLIASYFGGILKGCRKPIMALEREKNPDYVDYNAVESLKKSRARVLLIYSDDDQLCKKNPHYDALAAGLAGKENVELVLVKGKGHNPNYTADAVKYKDAFFATLQKKRKKGQLVTIEQKASFVGSYDWDRMTAQDEAVWEKVYQALEK
;
A
#
# COMPACT_ATOMS: atom_id res chain seq x y z
N MET A 1 8.12 -17.13 27.75
CA MET A 1 6.68 -16.84 27.79
C MET A 1 6.34 -15.56 26.99
N LEU A 2 6.94 -14.41 27.28
CA LEU A 2 6.70 -13.13 26.59
C LEU A 2 6.94 -13.19 25.08
N THR A 3 8.10 -13.72 24.65
CA THR A 3 8.43 -13.85 23.22
C THR A 3 7.39 -14.66 22.45
N LYS A 4 6.96 -15.82 22.99
CA LYS A 4 5.92 -16.64 22.36
C LYS A 4 4.62 -15.90 22.22
N PHE A 5 4.17 -15.17 23.25
CA PHE A 5 2.97 -14.35 23.22
C PHE A 5 3.06 -13.27 22.13
N ILE A 6 4.18 -12.55 22.05
CA ILE A 6 4.38 -11.47 21.04
C ILE A 6 4.38 -12.04 19.62
N VAL A 7 5.04 -13.18 19.38
CA VAL A 7 5.05 -13.84 18.08
C VAL A 7 3.64 -14.25 17.67
N GLU A 8 2.83 -14.80 18.59
CA GLU A 8 1.44 -15.13 18.33
C GLU A 8 0.57 -13.88 18.02
N GLN A 9 0.80 -12.76 18.73
CA GLN A 9 0.09 -11.50 18.41
C GLN A 9 0.52 -10.98 17.04
N TYR A 10 1.82 -11.01 16.73
CA TYR A 10 2.32 -10.64 15.40
C TYR A 10 1.66 -11.50 14.31
N LYS A 11 1.63 -12.84 14.50
CA LYS A 11 0.98 -13.75 13.55
C LYS A 11 -0.49 -13.37 13.32
N LYS A 12 -1.23 -13.08 14.38
CA LYS A 12 -2.65 -12.69 14.25
C LYS A 12 -2.85 -11.38 13.48
N THR A 13 -1.96 -10.41 13.64
CA THR A 13 -2.09 -9.08 13.04
C THR A 13 -1.50 -9.00 11.64
N ALA A 14 -0.33 -9.60 11.43
CA ALA A 14 0.43 -9.49 10.19
C ALA A 14 0.19 -10.64 9.20
N HIS A 15 -0.34 -11.79 9.67
CA HIS A 15 -0.64 -12.94 8.82
C HIS A 15 -2.14 -13.29 8.82
N GLY A 16 -2.93 -12.65 9.67
CA GLY A 16 -4.39 -12.84 9.70
C GLY A 16 -5.06 -12.18 8.50
N ARG A 17 -6.25 -12.68 8.16
CA ARG A 17 -7.06 -12.09 7.10
C ARG A 17 -7.48 -10.66 7.46
N GLN A 18 -7.49 -9.78 6.46
CA GLN A 18 -7.80 -8.36 6.58
C GLN A 18 -9.10 -8.07 5.81
N ASP A 19 -10.22 -8.19 6.51
CA ASP A 19 -11.54 -7.93 5.93
C ASP A 19 -12.08 -6.56 6.40
N ASP A 20 -13.01 -6.03 5.63
CA ASP A 20 -13.78 -4.88 6.07
C ASP A 20 -14.62 -5.26 7.31
N THR A 21 -14.47 -4.46 8.33
CA THR A 21 -15.21 -4.65 9.60
C THR A 21 -16.53 -3.88 9.65
N GLY A 22 -16.83 -3.07 8.61
CA GLY A 22 -18.06 -2.29 8.47
C GLY A 22 -18.15 -1.08 9.40
N ASP A 23 -17.06 -0.68 10.04
CA ASP A 23 -17.00 0.51 10.90
C ASP A 23 -16.05 1.60 10.35
N VAL A 24 -15.68 1.45 9.08
CA VAL A 24 -15.00 2.43 8.23
C VAL A 24 -15.78 2.53 6.92
N PHE A 25 -15.88 3.71 6.35
CA PHE A 25 -16.42 3.90 5.01
C PHE A 25 -15.29 3.84 3.97
N TYR A 26 -15.58 3.20 2.86
CA TYR A 26 -14.72 3.19 1.70
C TYR A 26 -15.48 3.71 0.49
N PHE A 27 -14.84 4.60 -0.27
CA PHE A 27 -15.38 5.05 -1.55
C PHE A 27 -15.40 3.91 -2.56
N SER A 28 -16.35 3.99 -3.47
CA SER A 28 -16.44 3.15 -4.66
C SER A 28 -16.39 4.03 -5.92
N ASN A 29 -16.33 3.42 -7.08
CA ASN A 29 -16.44 4.18 -8.32
C ASN A 29 -17.78 4.92 -8.46
N ALA A 30 -18.85 4.45 -7.82
CA ALA A 30 -20.17 5.10 -7.85
C ALA A 30 -20.19 6.45 -7.11
N ASP A 31 -19.23 6.72 -6.25
CA ASP A 31 -19.11 7.99 -5.53
C ASP A 31 -18.42 9.09 -6.38
N PHE A 32 -17.95 8.76 -7.58
CA PHE A 32 -17.25 9.67 -8.50
C PHE A 32 -17.92 9.65 -9.87
N ASP A 33 -18.56 10.74 -10.22
CA ASP A 33 -19.33 10.83 -11.48
C ASP A 33 -18.45 10.52 -12.70
N GLY A 34 -18.84 9.50 -13.48
CA GLY A 34 -18.15 9.03 -14.67
C GLY A 34 -16.96 8.10 -14.43
N LEU A 35 -16.55 7.82 -13.19
CA LEU A 35 -15.49 6.84 -12.91
C LEU A 35 -16.00 5.42 -13.18
N ARG A 36 -15.37 4.74 -14.12
CA ARG A 36 -15.66 3.34 -14.48
C ARG A 36 -14.76 2.40 -13.67
N ALA A 37 -15.27 1.22 -13.37
CA ALA A 37 -14.53 0.11 -12.77
C ALA A 37 -14.90 -1.17 -13.52
N GLU A 38 -13.94 -1.75 -14.24
CA GLU A 38 -14.06 -3.01 -14.96
C GLU A 38 -13.36 -4.11 -14.16
N PRO A 39 -14.01 -5.24 -13.84
CA PRO A 39 -13.36 -6.34 -13.13
C PRO A 39 -12.11 -6.86 -13.86
N TYR A 40 -11.06 -7.06 -13.10
CA TYR A 40 -9.81 -7.68 -13.55
C TYR A 40 -9.28 -8.61 -12.47
N ASP A 41 -9.67 -9.86 -12.54
CA ASP A 41 -9.24 -10.90 -11.62
C ASP A 41 -8.10 -11.71 -12.22
N PHE A 42 -7.19 -12.21 -11.39
CA PHE A 42 -6.11 -13.09 -11.80
C PHE A 42 -5.81 -14.12 -10.71
N VAL A 43 -5.14 -15.21 -11.09
CA VAL A 43 -4.76 -16.27 -10.15
C VAL A 43 -3.30 -16.10 -9.78
N SER A 44 -3.01 -16.02 -8.48
CA SER A 44 -1.64 -15.97 -7.98
C SER A 44 -0.92 -17.32 -8.16
N SER A 45 0.40 -17.31 -8.12
CA SER A 45 1.23 -18.52 -8.16
C SER A 45 0.97 -19.45 -6.96
N MET A 46 0.38 -18.93 -5.88
CA MET A 46 -0.10 -19.72 -4.74
C MET A 46 -1.49 -20.35 -4.98
N GLY A 47 -2.13 -20.12 -6.13
CA GLY A 47 -3.45 -20.63 -6.47
C GLY A 47 -4.61 -19.86 -5.90
N HIS A 48 -4.39 -18.66 -5.36
CA HIS A 48 -5.46 -17.78 -4.88
C HIS A 48 -5.98 -16.90 -6.00
N GLU A 49 -7.29 -16.75 -6.10
CA GLU A 49 -7.92 -15.77 -6.97
C GLU A 49 -7.80 -14.38 -6.33
N LEU A 50 -7.07 -13.47 -6.99
CA LEU A 50 -6.92 -12.09 -6.56
C LEU A 50 -7.91 -11.22 -7.34
N ARG A 51 -8.75 -10.49 -6.60
CA ARG A 51 -9.82 -9.67 -7.14
C ARG A 51 -9.34 -8.26 -7.37
N GLY A 52 -9.57 -7.74 -8.57
CA GLY A 52 -9.17 -6.39 -8.91
C GLY A 52 -10.11 -5.70 -9.90
N PHE A 53 -9.81 -4.45 -10.16
CA PHE A 53 -10.55 -3.62 -11.10
C PHE A 53 -9.61 -2.72 -11.90
N LEU A 54 -9.96 -2.53 -13.17
CA LEU A 54 -9.42 -1.47 -14.01
C LEU A 54 -10.31 -0.22 -13.86
N TYR A 55 -9.74 0.83 -13.30
CA TYR A 55 -10.40 2.11 -13.11
C TYR A 55 -9.99 3.10 -14.20
N SER A 56 -10.95 3.82 -14.75
CA SER A 56 -10.69 4.93 -15.69
C SER A 56 -11.89 5.86 -15.83
N TYR A 57 -11.62 7.08 -16.21
CA TYR A 57 -12.60 7.91 -16.90
C TYR A 57 -12.66 7.57 -18.40
N GLU A 58 -13.54 8.23 -19.13
CA GLU A 58 -13.67 8.04 -20.57
C GLU A 58 -12.36 8.45 -21.29
N ASN A 59 -11.94 7.65 -22.27
CA ASN A 59 -10.76 7.87 -23.09
C ASN A 59 -9.44 8.04 -22.30
N PRO A 60 -9.00 7.02 -21.57
CA PRO A 60 -7.73 7.08 -20.87
C PRO A 60 -6.54 7.23 -21.84
N ILE A 61 -5.42 7.72 -21.33
CA ILE A 61 -4.17 7.84 -22.09
C ILE A 61 -3.80 6.46 -22.66
N ALA A 62 -3.63 6.39 -23.97
CA ALA A 62 -3.40 5.14 -24.67
C ALA A 62 -2.07 4.49 -24.24
N ASN A 63 -2.10 3.16 -24.10
CA ASN A 63 -0.94 2.32 -23.82
C ASN A 63 -0.19 2.67 -22.51
N ARG A 64 -0.87 3.23 -21.52
CA ARG A 64 -0.31 3.49 -20.19
C ARG A 64 -1.17 2.87 -19.11
N LEU A 65 -0.59 2.00 -18.29
CA LEU A 65 -1.24 1.36 -17.16
C LEU A 65 -0.48 1.67 -15.87
N ILE A 66 -1.18 2.12 -14.87
CA ILE A 66 -0.67 2.23 -13.51
C ILE A 66 -1.22 1.06 -12.69
N VAL A 67 -0.36 0.30 -12.02
CA VAL A 67 -0.78 -0.62 -10.97
C VAL A 67 -0.74 0.14 -9.65
N PHE A 68 -1.88 0.21 -8.94
CA PHE A 68 -1.96 0.79 -7.62
C PHE A 68 -1.93 -0.32 -6.57
N ASP A 69 -0.90 -0.29 -5.72
CA ASP A 69 -0.61 -1.34 -4.75
C ASP A 69 -0.93 -0.87 -3.32
N HIS A 70 -1.97 -1.48 -2.73
CA HIS A 70 -2.56 -1.00 -1.48
C HIS A 70 -1.77 -1.37 -0.22
N GLY A 71 -1.91 -0.56 0.84
CA GLY A 71 -1.39 -0.87 2.17
C GLY A 71 -2.20 -1.97 2.88
N MET A 72 -1.66 -2.49 3.98
CA MET A 72 -2.35 -3.51 4.78
C MET A 72 -3.69 -3.00 5.33
N GLY A 73 -4.76 -3.77 5.14
CA GLY A 73 -6.11 -3.42 5.56
C GLY A 73 -7.17 -3.98 4.63
N ALA A 74 -8.29 -3.28 4.49
CA ALA A 74 -9.48 -3.71 3.75
C ALA A 74 -9.35 -3.65 2.21
N GLY A 75 -8.16 -3.79 1.68
CA GLY A 75 -7.92 -3.90 0.25
C GLY A 75 -7.84 -2.54 -0.47
N HIS A 76 -7.95 -2.58 -1.79
CA HIS A 76 -7.85 -1.40 -2.66
C HIS A 76 -8.99 -0.40 -2.46
N TRP A 77 -10.14 -0.84 -1.90
CA TRP A 77 -11.26 0.05 -1.59
C TRP A 77 -10.88 1.21 -0.67
N ALA A 78 -9.90 0.99 0.22
CA ALA A 78 -9.39 2.04 1.09
C ALA A 78 -8.62 3.14 0.34
N TYR A 79 -8.40 2.97 -0.96
CA TYR A 79 -7.57 3.83 -1.82
C TYR A 79 -8.29 4.34 -3.07
N VAL A 80 -9.60 4.14 -3.18
CA VAL A 80 -10.35 4.57 -4.39
C VAL A 80 -10.23 6.09 -4.63
N ARG A 81 -10.05 6.90 -3.58
CA ARG A 81 -9.78 8.33 -3.70
C ARG A 81 -8.44 8.62 -4.39
N GLU A 82 -7.38 7.91 -4.04
CA GLU A 82 -6.06 8.00 -4.65
C GLU A 82 -6.08 7.48 -6.10
N ILE A 83 -6.77 6.37 -6.31
CA ILE A 83 -6.98 5.79 -7.66
C ILE A 83 -7.70 6.80 -8.54
N GLU A 84 -8.73 7.46 -8.03
CA GLU A 84 -9.51 8.49 -8.72
C GLU A 84 -8.65 9.70 -9.09
N MET A 85 -7.71 10.14 -8.22
CA MET A 85 -6.76 11.20 -8.55
C MET A 85 -5.91 10.85 -9.78
N LEU A 86 -5.48 9.60 -9.92
CA LEU A 86 -4.75 9.13 -11.10
C LEU A 86 -5.66 9.05 -12.33
N CYS A 87 -6.88 8.54 -12.18
CA CYS A 87 -7.85 8.45 -13.27
C CYS A 87 -8.27 9.84 -13.81
N LYS A 88 -8.41 10.84 -12.93
CA LYS A 88 -8.66 12.25 -13.34
C LYS A 88 -7.56 12.81 -14.22
N ARG A 89 -6.33 12.36 -14.05
CA ARG A 89 -5.19 12.74 -14.89
C ARG A 89 -5.15 11.95 -16.22
N GLY A 90 -6.13 11.09 -16.44
CA GLY A 90 -6.30 10.31 -17.66
C GLY A 90 -5.64 8.93 -17.63
N TYR A 91 -5.13 8.46 -16.50
CA TYR A 91 -4.52 7.13 -16.44
C TYR A 91 -5.57 6.03 -16.34
N LEU A 92 -5.29 4.89 -16.99
CA LEU A 92 -5.90 3.61 -16.68
C LEU A 92 -5.18 3.05 -15.43
N VAL A 93 -5.94 2.68 -14.39
CA VAL A 93 -5.37 2.21 -13.13
C VAL A 93 -5.92 0.82 -12.81
N LEU A 94 -5.03 -0.15 -12.67
CA LEU A 94 -5.34 -1.46 -12.09
C LEU A 94 -5.10 -1.39 -10.59
N ALA A 95 -6.11 -1.75 -9.80
CA ALA A 95 -5.98 -1.97 -8.38
C ALA A 95 -6.65 -3.28 -8.01
N TYR A 96 -6.01 -4.05 -7.13
CA TYR A 96 -6.49 -5.38 -6.71
C TYR A 96 -6.32 -5.55 -5.21
N ASP A 97 -6.98 -6.55 -4.65
CA ASP A 97 -6.82 -6.92 -3.25
C ASP A 97 -5.74 -7.99 -3.11
N HIS A 98 -4.78 -7.78 -2.24
CA HIS A 98 -3.75 -8.77 -1.92
C HIS A 98 -4.33 -10.06 -1.33
N THR A 99 -3.58 -11.15 -1.39
CA THR A 99 -3.90 -12.42 -0.73
C THR A 99 -4.32 -12.19 0.72
N GLY A 100 -5.48 -12.73 1.10
CA GLY A 100 -6.05 -12.60 2.43
C GLY A 100 -6.60 -11.22 2.78
N CYS A 101 -6.85 -10.37 1.79
CA CYS A 101 -7.49 -9.07 1.96
C CYS A 101 -8.84 -9.03 1.23
N ALA A 102 -9.81 -8.37 1.85
CA ALA A 102 -11.12 -8.04 1.27
C ALA A 102 -11.73 -9.19 0.44
N CYS A 103 -11.87 -9.00 -0.89
CA CYS A 103 -12.52 -9.98 -1.78
C CYS A 103 -11.57 -11.03 -2.34
N SER A 104 -10.25 -10.91 -2.15
CA SER A 104 -9.27 -11.88 -2.65
C SER A 104 -9.23 -13.16 -1.80
N GLY A 105 -8.78 -14.26 -2.43
CA GLY A 105 -8.59 -15.55 -1.80
C GLY A 105 -7.49 -15.57 -0.73
N GLY A 106 -7.34 -16.70 -0.05
CA GLY A 106 -6.35 -16.92 1.01
C GLY A 106 -6.93 -16.81 2.40
N GLU A 107 -6.47 -17.68 3.31
CA GLU A 107 -6.89 -17.72 4.72
C GLU A 107 -6.28 -16.58 5.57
N GLY A 108 -5.30 -15.89 5.02
CA GLY A 108 -4.62 -14.75 5.65
C GLY A 108 -3.62 -14.11 4.70
N THR A 109 -3.04 -13.01 5.14
CA THR A 109 -2.10 -12.20 4.35
C THR A 109 -0.71 -12.82 4.20
N ASN A 110 -0.42 -13.92 4.87
CA ASN A 110 0.89 -14.60 4.85
C ASN A 110 2.11 -13.73 5.23
N GLY A 111 1.92 -12.55 5.79
CA GLY A 111 2.99 -11.70 6.30
C GLY A 111 3.39 -10.53 5.39
N MET A 112 4.49 -9.88 5.78
CA MET A 112 4.89 -8.59 5.20
C MET A 112 5.43 -8.70 3.77
N ALA A 113 6.02 -9.83 3.38
CA ALA A 113 6.56 -10.00 2.03
C ALA A 113 5.51 -10.42 1.00
N GLN A 114 4.29 -10.77 1.42
CA GLN A 114 3.22 -11.21 0.53
C GLN A 114 2.82 -10.13 -0.50
N SER A 115 2.87 -8.86 -0.14
CA SER A 115 2.55 -7.80 -1.11
C SER A 115 3.47 -7.82 -2.32
N LEU A 116 4.76 -8.12 -2.13
CA LEU A 116 5.69 -8.23 -3.25
C LEU A 116 5.43 -9.48 -4.09
N HIS A 117 5.08 -10.60 -3.45
CA HIS A 117 4.68 -11.82 -4.15
C HIS A 117 3.43 -11.60 -5.02
N ASP A 118 2.39 -11.00 -4.45
CA ASP A 118 1.14 -10.73 -5.18
C ASP A 118 1.35 -9.70 -6.31
N LEU A 119 2.22 -8.70 -6.11
CA LEU A 119 2.54 -7.73 -7.16
C LEU A 119 3.36 -8.35 -8.29
N ASP A 120 4.26 -9.30 -7.99
CA ASP A 120 4.97 -10.12 -8.98
C ASP A 120 3.99 -10.92 -9.83
N ASP A 121 3.03 -11.61 -9.20
CA ASP A 121 1.97 -12.35 -9.88
C ASP A 121 1.07 -11.42 -10.73
N CYS A 122 0.74 -10.23 -10.21
CA CYS A 122 -0.01 -9.21 -10.96
C CYS A 122 0.74 -8.80 -12.25
N PHE A 123 2.04 -8.53 -12.16
CA PHE A 123 2.86 -8.21 -13.32
C PHE A 123 2.99 -9.39 -14.29
N GLY A 124 3.05 -10.61 -13.78
CA GLY A 124 2.97 -11.83 -14.60
C GLY A 124 1.66 -11.88 -15.40
N ALA A 125 0.53 -11.62 -14.75
CA ALA A 125 -0.80 -11.64 -15.36
C ALA A 125 -0.97 -10.54 -16.41
N ILE A 126 -0.66 -9.27 -16.10
CA ILE A 126 -0.85 -8.16 -17.05
C ILE A 126 0.10 -8.26 -18.26
N LYS A 127 1.33 -8.74 -18.09
CA LYS A 127 2.28 -8.94 -19.19
C LYS A 127 1.87 -10.11 -20.11
N ALA A 128 1.16 -11.10 -19.59
CA ALA A 128 0.62 -12.21 -20.37
C ALA A 128 -0.71 -11.86 -21.09
N ASP A 129 -1.39 -10.79 -20.67
CA ASP A 129 -2.66 -10.38 -21.25
C ASP A 129 -2.46 -9.58 -22.55
N PRO A 130 -2.97 -10.06 -23.70
CA PRO A 130 -2.84 -9.36 -24.98
C PRO A 130 -3.38 -7.94 -25.01
N ARG A 131 -4.34 -7.59 -24.12
CA ARG A 131 -4.89 -6.23 -24.00
C ARG A 131 -3.82 -5.20 -23.66
N PHE A 132 -2.77 -5.61 -22.94
CA PHE A 132 -1.70 -4.75 -22.48
C PHE A 132 -0.39 -4.91 -23.27
N ALA A 133 -0.44 -5.58 -24.42
CA ALA A 133 0.74 -5.72 -25.29
C ALA A 133 1.23 -4.33 -25.75
N GLY A 134 2.49 -4.01 -25.43
CA GLY A 134 3.10 -2.71 -25.76
C GLY A 134 2.72 -1.56 -24.83
N TYR A 135 2.09 -1.85 -23.69
CA TYR A 135 1.82 -0.84 -22.67
C TYR A 135 3.08 -0.45 -21.89
N ASP A 136 3.10 0.81 -21.50
CA ASP A 136 4.04 1.36 -20.53
C ASP A 136 3.46 1.17 -19.12
N PHE A 137 4.21 0.50 -18.25
CA PHE A 137 3.77 0.16 -16.91
C PHE A 137 4.39 1.08 -15.86
N SER A 138 3.55 1.59 -14.98
CA SER A 138 3.97 2.36 -13.80
C SER A 138 3.36 1.75 -12.54
N VAL A 139 3.98 1.95 -11.39
CA VAL A 139 3.48 1.44 -10.11
C VAL A 139 3.40 2.57 -9.09
N VAL A 140 2.28 2.65 -8.40
CA VAL A 140 2.05 3.57 -7.28
C VAL A 140 1.65 2.76 -6.07
N GLY A 141 2.34 2.89 -4.94
CA GLY A 141 2.01 2.10 -3.76
C GLY A 141 2.16 2.85 -2.45
N HIS A 142 1.43 2.39 -1.44
CA HIS A 142 1.44 2.95 -0.10
C HIS A 142 1.75 1.89 0.96
N SER A 143 2.60 2.23 1.94
CA SER A 143 2.83 1.40 3.13
C SER A 143 3.29 -0.03 2.78
N TRP A 144 2.46 -1.04 3.01
CA TRP A 144 2.71 -2.45 2.66
C TRP A 144 2.87 -2.62 1.15
N GLY A 145 1.95 -2.06 0.34
CA GLY A 145 2.10 -1.95 -1.11
C GLY A 145 3.26 -1.05 -1.53
N GLY A 146 3.67 -0.12 -0.67
CA GLY A 146 4.90 0.66 -0.86
C GLY A 146 6.16 -0.19 -0.81
N PHE A 147 6.22 -1.23 0.01
CA PHE A 147 7.34 -2.18 0.04
C PHE A 147 7.45 -2.95 -1.28
N SER A 148 6.35 -3.50 -1.78
CA SER A 148 6.30 -4.20 -3.06
C SER A 148 6.67 -3.28 -4.22
N THR A 149 6.09 -2.08 -4.26
CA THR A 149 6.36 -1.04 -5.27
C THR A 149 7.86 -0.64 -5.29
N LEU A 150 8.51 -0.53 -4.13
CA LEU A 150 9.95 -0.25 -4.02
C LEU A 150 10.83 -1.37 -4.61
N ASN A 151 10.34 -2.61 -4.64
CA ASN A 151 11.14 -3.77 -4.99
C ASN A 151 10.79 -4.40 -6.35
N ILE A 152 9.61 -4.12 -6.90
CA ILE A 152 9.10 -4.79 -8.12
C ILE A 152 10.00 -4.61 -9.34
N SER A 153 10.69 -3.49 -9.46
CA SER A 153 11.64 -3.26 -10.57
C SER A 153 12.89 -4.15 -10.54
N ALA A 154 13.11 -4.90 -9.46
CA ALA A 154 14.14 -5.94 -9.40
C ALA A 154 13.66 -7.28 -9.96
N LEU A 155 12.35 -7.48 -10.08
CA LEU A 155 11.70 -8.68 -10.60
C LEU A 155 11.26 -8.48 -12.06
N HIS A 156 10.80 -7.28 -12.39
CA HIS A 156 10.28 -6.97 -13.72
C HIS A 156 11.02 -5.81 -14.39
N GLU A 157 11.54 -6.07 -15.57
CA GLU A 157 12.01 -5.02 -16.48
C GLU A 157 10.83 -4.31 -17.16
N GLY A 158 11.06 -3.07 -17.65
CA GLY A 158 10.07 -2.30 -18.41
C GLY A 158 9.06 -1.55 -17.53
N ILE A 159 9.34 -1.38 -16.24
CA ILE A 159 8.59 -0.46 -15.37
C ILE A 159 9.21 0.93 -15.54
N SER A 160 8.40 1.89 -16.01
CA SER A 160 8.86 3.24 -16.31
C SER A 160 8.88 4.15 -15.09
N HIS A 161 7.87 4.02 -14.21
CA HIS A 161 7.73 4.90 -13.05
C HIS A 161 7.38 4.08 -11.79
N VAL A 162 7.99 4.50 -10.68
CA VAL A 162 7.76 3.97 -9.33
C VAL A 162 7.45 5.14 -8.41
N VAL A 163 6.24 5.20 -7.87
CA VAL A 163 5.83 6.22 -6.90
C VAL A 163 5.44 5.56 -5.59
N VAL A 164 6.05 5.99 -4.49
CA VAL A 164 5.81 5.36 -3.18
C VAL A 164 5.46 6.40 -2.13
N PHE A 165 4.37 6.13 -1.43
CA PHE A 165 3.97 6.82 -0.21
C PHE A 165 4.29 5.94 1.00
N SER A 166 5.18 6.38 1.88
CA SER A 166 5.47 5.73 3.18
C SER A 166 5.73 4.21 3.11
N GLY A 167 6.49 3.74 2.12
CA GLY A 167 6.90 2.33 2.03
C GLY A 167 8.00 1.97 3.04
N PHE A 168 8.15 0.70 3.40
CA PHE A 168 9.28 0.26 4.22
C PHE A 168 10.38 -0.41 3.38
N VAL A 169 11.63 -0.27 3.80
CA VAL A 169 12.82 -0.66 3.01
C VAL A 169 12.96 -2.18 2.88
N SER A 170 12.74 -2.90 3.96
CA SER A 170 12.78 -4.37 4.01
C SER A 170 11.98 -4.89 5.19
N VAL A 171 11.55 -6.14 5.13
CA VAL A 171 10.84 -6.81 6.24
C VAL A 171 11.71 -6.85 7.49
N GLU A 172 13.00 -7.16 7.36
CA GLU A 172 13.93 -7.17 8.48
C GLU A 172 14.03 -5.80 9.17
N LEU A 173 14.18 -4.73 8.39
CA LEU A 173 14.29 -3.37 8.93
C LEU A 173 13.00 -2.91 9.59
N LEU A 174 11.84 -3.26 9.01
CA LEU A 174 10.52 -3.01 9.60
C LEU A 174 10.41 -3.68 10.97
N ILE A 175 10.68 -4.98 11.05
CA ILE A 175 10.66 -5.75 12.31
C ILE A 175 11.65 -5.18 13.31
N ALA A 176 12.85 -4.80 12.86
CA ALA A 176 13.85 -4.17 13.71
C ALA A 176 13.40 -2.83 14.29
N SER A 177 12.62 -2.04 13.54
CA SER A 177 12.10 -0.75 13.98
C SER A 177 11.04 -0.85 15.07
N TYR A 178 10.27 -1.95 15.08
CA TYR A 178 9.21 -2.19 16.08
C TYR A 178 9.70 -2.95 17.30
N PHE A 179 10.60 -3.90 17.12
CA PHE A 179 11.06 -4.80 18.18
C PHE A 179 12.46 -4.41 18.68
N GLY A 180 12.56 -3.24 19.35
CA GLY A 180 13.77 -2.73 19.99
C GLY A 180 13.88 -3.12 21.48
N GLY A 181 14.98 -2.75 22.13
CA GLY A 181 15.19 -2.92 23.56
C GLY A 181 14.94 -4.35 24.05
N ILE A 182 14.06 -4.51 25.04
CA ILE A 182 13.68 -5.81 25.63
C ILE A 182 12.98 -6.76 24.64
N LEU A 183 12.38 -6.22 23.57
CA LEU A 183 11.69 -7.00 22.55
C LEU A 183 12.62 -7.52 21.45
N LYS A 184 13.90 -7.17 21.47
CA LYS A 184 14.89 -7.58 20.45
C LYS A 184 14.93 -9.10 20.24
N GLY A 185 14.69 -9.88 21.30
CA GLY A 185 14.61 -11.34 21.23
C GLY A 185 13.46 -11.89 20.37
N CYS A 186 12.45 -11.07 20.05
CA CYS A 186 11.32 -11.46 19.21
C CYS A 186 11.65 -11.38 17.71
N ARG A 187 12.68 -10.63 17.31
CA ARG A 187 13.01 -10.40 15.87
C ARG A 187 13.29 -11.70 15.12
N LYS A 188 14.15 -12.53 15.67
CA LYS A 188 14.56 -13.79 15.02
C LYS A 188 13.38 -14.75 14.79
N PRO A 189 12.53 -15.05 15.80
CA PRO A 189 11.37 -15.92 15.57
C PRO A 189 10.31 -15.28 14.63
N ILE A 190 10.15 -13.96 14.65
CA ILE A 190 9.24 -13.27 13.70
C ILE A 190 9.80 -13.37 12.27
N MET A 191 11.09 -13.11 12.06
CA MET A 191 11.72 -13.28 10.75
C MET A 191 11.67 -14.72 10.25
N ALA A 192 11.76 -15.71 11.14
CA ALA A 192 11.59 -17.11 10.76
C ALA A 192 10.17 -17.40 10.25
N LEU A 193 9.15 -16.81 10.90
CA LEU A 193 7.75 -16.92 10.46
C LEU A 193 7.53 -16.26 9.08
N GLU A 194 8.08 -15.05 8.87
CA GLU A 194 8.02 -14.35 7.58
C GLU A 194 8.67 -15.19 6.46
N ARG A 195 9.85 -15.74 6.75
CA ARG A 195 10.61 -16.56 5.77
C ARG A 195 9.92 -17.89 5.46
N GLU A 196 9.19 -18.47 6.41
CA GLU A 196 8.41 -19.70 6.20
C GLU A 196 7.33 -19.51 5.12
N LYS A 197 6.71 -18.33 5.10
CA LYS A 197 5.58 -18.04 4.20
C LYS A 197 6.00 -17.51 2.83
N ASN A 198 7.02 -16.67 2.78
CA ASN A 198 7.49 -16.02 1.56
C ASN A 198 9.03 -16.11 1.45
N PRO A 199 9.62 -17.32 1.32
CA PRO A 199 11.08 -17.50 1.34
C PRO A 199 11.79 -16.72 0.23
N ASP A 200 11.16 -16.59 -0.94
CA ASP A 200 11.75 -15.96 -2.12
C ASP A 200 11.63 -14.43 -2.11
N TYR A 201 10.74 -13.86 -1.29
CA TYR A 201 10.44 -12.41 -1.28
C TYR A 201 10.86 -11.69 -0.01
N VAL A 202 11.05 -12.39 1.11
CA VAL A 202 11.27 -11.81 2.44
C VAL A 202 12.58 -11.04 2.58
N ASP A 203 13.59 -11.38 1.79
CA ASP A 203 14.92 -10.79 1.85
C ASP A 203 15.14 -9.61 0.88
N TYR A 204 14.09 -9.20 0.14
CA TYR A 204 14.17 -8.02 -0.73
C TYR A 204 14.43 -6.75 0.08
N ASN A 205 15.27 -5.88 -0.51
CA ASN A 205 15.67 -4.61 0.08
C ASN A 205 15.55 -3.49 -0.95
N ALA A 206 14.74 -2.50 -0.65
CA ALA A 206 14.43 -1.40 -1.54
C ALA A 206 15.66 -0.62 -2.04
N VAL A 207 16.68 -0.44 -1.19
CA VAL A 207 17.91 0.25 -1.60
C VAL A 207 18.61 -0.54 -2.70
N GLU A 208 18.76 -1.85 -2.53
CA GLU A 208 19.43 -2.70 -3.52
C GLU A 208 18.59 -2.87 -4.80
N SER A 209 17.28 -2.94 -4.68
CA SER A 209 16.36 -2.99 -5.83
C SER A 209 16.41 -1.70 -6.65
N LEU A 210 16.31 -0.55 -5.98
CA LEU A 210 16.28 0.75 -6.65
C LEU A 210 17.65 1.18 -7.19
N LYS A 211 18.76 0.73 -6.62
CA LYS A 211 20.10 0.94 -7.21
C LYS A 211 20.18 0.40 -8.64
N LYS A 212 19.53 -0.73 -8.91
CA LYS A 212 19.53 -1.40 -10.21
C LYS A 212 18.43 -0.89 -11.13
N SER A 213 17.39 -0.27 -10.60
CA SER A 213 16.24 0.21 -11.35
C SER A 213 16.61 1.35 -12.32
N ARG A 214 16.04 1.29 -13.52
CA ARG A 214 16.05 2.38 -14.52
C ARG A 214 14.78 3.22 -14.50
N ALA A 215 13.76 2.78 -13.75
CA ALA A 215 12.52 3.50 -13.60
C ALA A 215 12.78 4.90 -13.02
N ARG A 216 11.93 5.86 -13.37
CA ARG A 216 11.86 7.12 -12.63
C ARG A 216 11.18 6.87 -11.30
N VAL A 217 11.81 7.27 -10.21
CA VAL A 217 11.38 6.94 -8.84
C VAL A 217 11.06 8.20 -8.06
N LEU A 218 9.86 8.28 -7.50
CA LEU A 218 9.45 9.32 -6.56
C LEU A 218 9.06 8.68 -5.22
N LEU A 219 9.78 9.04 -4.16
CA LEU A 219 9.59 8.51 -2.81
C LEU A 219 9.10 9.64 -1.88
N ILE A 220 7.89 9.53 -1.36
CA ILE A 220 7.24 10.55 -0.55
C ILE A 220 6.98 10.01 0.86
N TYR A 221 7.58 10.65 1.86
CA TYR A 221 7.51 10.28 3.27
C TYR A 221 7.14 11.48 4.14
N SER A 222 6.68 11.21 5.36
CA SER A 222 6.49 12.25 6.38
C SER A 222 7.51 12.12 7.50
N ASP A 223 7.93 13.25 8.05
CA ASP A 223 8.95 13.31 9.11
C ASP A 223 8.47 12.73 10.46
N ASP A 224 7.15 12.63 10.64
CA ASP A 224 6.48 12.16 11.87
C ASP A 224 5.75 10.81 11.72
N ASP A 225 5.95 10.09 10.60
CA ASP A 225 5.38 8.77 10.38
C ASP A 225 5.81 7.80 11.49
N GLN A 226 4.84 7.18 12.18
CA GLN A 226 5.09 6.24 13.28
C GLN A 226 5.10 4.78 12.81
N LEU A 227 4.66 4.50 11.59
CA LEU A 227 4.62 3.15 11.00
C LEU A 227 5.87 2.89 10.15
N CYS A 228 6.05 3.63 9.07
CA CYS A 228 7.27 3.60 8.26
C CYS A 228 8.15 4.79 8.64
N LYS A 229 8.70 4.73 9.84
CA LYS A 229 9.42 5.85 10.47
C LYS A 229 10.50 6.42 9.54
N LYS A 230 10.65 7.76 9.59
CA LYS A 230 11.74 8.45 8.91
C LYS A 230 13.08 7.75 9.18
N ASN A 231 13.41 7.57 10.46
CA ASN A 231 14.51 6.68 10.86
C ASN A 231 13.89 5.34 11.34
N PRO A 232 14.17 4.20 10.68
CA PRO A 232 15.28 3.98 9.73
C PRO A 232 14.93 4.06 8.23
N HIS A 233 13.64 4.10 7.82
CA HIS A 233 13.28 3.79 6.43
C HIS A 233 13.67 4.90 5.43
N TYR A 234 13.19 6.13 5.62
CA TYR A 234 13.56 7.25 4.74
C TYR A 234 15.07 7.50 4.76
N ASP A 235 15.70 7.49 5.95
CA ASP A 235 17.12 7.77 6.09
C ASP A 235 17.99 6.72 5.37
N ALA A 236 17.59 5.43 5.37
CA ALA A 236 18.28 4.39 4.62
C ALA A 236 18.18 4.59 3.10
N LEU A 237 16.98 4.96 2.61
CA LEU A 237 16.77 5.29 1.19
C LEU A 237 17.60 6.53 0.78
N ALA A 238 17.54 7.59 1.58
CA ALA A 238 18.28 8.82 1.30
C ALA A 238 19.79 8.59 1.25
N ALA A 239 20.33 7.82 2.20
CA ALA A 239 21.75 7.49 2.22
C ALA A 239 22.15 6.52 1.10
N GLY A 240 21.34 5.47 0.87
CA GLY A 240 21.66 4.40 -0.06
C GLY A 240 21.47 4.78 -1.54
N LEU A 241 20.63 5.78 -1.84
CA LEU A 241 20.33 6.24 -3.20
C LEU A 241 20.89 7.62 -3.50
N ALA A 242 21.77 8.15 -2.64
CA ALA A 242 22.43 9.43 -2.85
C ALA A 242 23.14 9.48 -4.21
N GLY A 243 22.88 10.55 -4.99
CA GLY A 243 23.47 10.74 -6.30
C GLY A 243 22.84 9.93 -7.45
N LYS A 244 21.75 9.19 -7.19
CA LYS A 244 21.03 8.49 -8.25
C LYS A 244 20.04 9.44 -8.93
N GLU A 245 20.32 9.86 -10.15
CA GLU A 245 19.60 10.93 -10.88
C GLU A 245 18.12 10.61 -11.18
N ASN A 246 17.79 9.34 -11.31
CA ASN A 246 16.41 8.90 -11.56
C ASN A 246 15.56 8.73 -10.29
N VAL A 247 16.07 9.10 -9.10
CA VAL A 247 15.37 8.97 -7.81
C VAL A 247 15.20 10.33 -7.16
N GLU A 248 13.95 10.71 -6.91
CA GLU A 248 13.58 11.88 -6.13
C GLU A 248 13.01 11.45 -4.76
N LEU A 249 13.55 12.01 -3.67
CA LEU A 249 13.04 11.83 -2.32
C LEU A 249 12.39 13.11 -1.82
N VAL A 250 11.17 13.01 -1.35
CA VAL A 250 10.38 14.11 -0.78
C VAL A 250 10.05 13.78 0.66
N LEU A 251 10.41 14.68 1.57
CA LEU A 251 10.03 14.59 2.98
C LEU A 251 9.06 15.73 3.32
N VAL A 252 7.78 15.38 3.53
CA VAL A 252 6.78 16.34 4.00
C VAL A 252 6.73 16.38 5.52
N LYS A 253 6.09 17.41 6.08
CA LYS A 253 6.04 17.61 7.54
C LYS A 253 4.64 17.39 8.09
N GLY A 254 4.55 16.63 9.19
CA GLY A 254 3.34 16.54 10.01
C GLY A 254 2.17 15.85 9.31
N LYS A 255 2.45 14.90 8.39
CA LYS A 255 1.44 14.16 7.62
C LYS A 255 1.27 12.70 8.08
N GLY A 256 1.98 12.30 9.15
CA GLY A 256 1.93 10.93 9.66
C GLY A 256 2.21 9.90 8.57
N HIS A 257 1.43 8.83 8.58
CA HIS A 257 1.59 7.72 7.62
C HIS A 257 0.95 7.97 6.23
N ASN A 258 0.26 9.10 6.05
CA ASN A 258 -0.39 9.46 4.78
C ASN A 258 0.16 10.78 4.22
N PRO A 259 1.37 10.78 3.64
CA PRO A 259 2.04 12.00 3.18
C PRO A 259 1.31 12.69 2.03
N ASN A 260 0.44 11.98 1.33
CA ASN A 260 -0.42 12.47 0.25
C ASN A 260 -1.70 13.20 0.75
N TYR A 261 -2.05 13.09 2.03
CA TYR A 261 -3.24 13.75 2.59
C TYR A 261 -2.94 15.19 3.02
N THR A 262 -3.98 16.03 3.11
CA THR A 262 -3.87 17.33 3.75
C THR A 262 -3.58 17.18 5.25
N ALA A 263 -2.96 18.18 5.85
CA ALA A 263 -2.68 18.13 7.30
C ALA A 263 -3.98 18.08 8.16
N ASP A 264 -5.08 18.65 7.65
CA ASP A 264 -6.40 18.58 8.30
C ASP A 264 -6.98 17.15 8.20
N ALA A 265 -6.90 16.52 7.02
CA ALA A 265 -7.34 15.14 6.82
C ALA A 265 -6.61 14.17 7.76
N VAL A 266 -5.29 14.30 7.90
CA VAL A 266 -4.50 13.46 8.81
C VAL A 266 -4.99 13.61 10.25
N LYS A 267 -5.14 14.84 10.75
CA LYS A 267 -5.65 15.09 12.12
C LYS A 267 -7.06 14.53 12.32
N TYR A 268 -7.93 14.70 11.32
CA TYR A 268 -9.31 14.23 11.39
C TYR A 268 -9.36 12.69 11.39
N LYS A 269 -8.54 12.05 10.58
CA LYS A 269 -8.36 10.59 10.50
C LYS A 269 -7.82 10.02 11.81
N ASP A 270 -6.81 10.64 12.41
CA ASP A 270 -6.24 10.20 13.69
C ASP A 270 -7.29 10.27 14.82
N ALA A 271 -8.06 11.35 14.86
CA ALA A 271 -9.16 11.51 15.84
C ALA A 271 -10.26 10.46 15.64
N PHE A 272 -10.60 10.14 14.39
CA PHE A 272 -11.52 9.06 14.04
C PHE A 272 -11.02 7.71 14.58
N PHE A 273 -9.81 7.30 14.23
CA PHE A 273 -9.27 6.00 14.65
C PHE A 273 -9.09 5.88 16.16
N ALA A 274 -8.72 6.96 16.86
CA ALA A 274 -8.69 6.99 18.31
C ALA A 274 -10.08 6.77 18.91
N THR A 275 -11.12 7.37 18.33
CA THR A 275 -12.51 7.19 18.76
C THR A 275 -13.03 5.79 18.44
N LEU A 276 -12.74 5.27 17.24
CA LEU A 276 -13.08 3.93 16.80
C LEU A 276 -12.53 2.88 17.77
N GLN A 277 -11.23 2.94 18.08
CA GLN A 277 -10.60 2.02 19.03
C GLN A 277 -11.24 2.07 20.43
N LYS A 278 -11.56 3.29 20.91
CA LYS A 278 -12.23 3.47 22.19
C LYS A 278 -13.64 2.84 22.20
N LYS A 279 -14.39 3.02 21.12
CA LYS A 279 -15.75 2.45 20.98
C LYS A 279 -15.70 0.93 20.85
N ARG A 280 -14.78 0.37 20.05
CA ARG A 280 -14.56 -1.09 19.94
C ARG A 280 -14.25 -1.71 21.31
N LYS A 281 -13.31 -1.12 22.07
CA LYS A 281 -12.98 -1.60 23.43
C LYS A 281 -14.14 -1.56 24.41
N LYS A 282 -15.12 -0.67 24.21
CA LYS A 282 -16.32 -0.55 25.02
C LYS A 282 -17.50 -1.40 24.52
N GLY A 283 -17.34 -2.17 23.44
CA GLY A 283 -18.42 -2.95 22.82
C GLY A 283 -19.55 -2.09 22.25
N GLN A 284 -19.27 -0.87 21.79
CA GLN A 284 -20.25 0.09 21.27
C GLN A 284 -20.40 0.05 19.74
N LEU A 285 -19.72 -0.88 19.06
CA LEU A 285 -19.78 -1.07 17.61
C LEU A 285 -19.93 -2.56 17.30
N VAL A 286 -20.99 -3.17 17.86
CA VAL A 286 -21.24 -4.61 17.70
C VAL A 286 -22.26 -4.86 16.59
N THR A 287 -23.35 -4.07 16.55
CA THR A 287 -24.38 -4.24 15.53
C THR A 287 -24.12 -3.42 14.26
N ILE A 288 -24.74 -3.83 13.15
CA ILE A 288 -24.66 -3.11 11.87
C ILE A 288 -25.15 -1.66 12.02
N GLU A 289 -26.25 -1.46 12.75
CA GLU A 289 -26.83 -0.13 12.97
C GLU A 289 -25.90 0.78 13.79
N GLN A 290 -25.24 0.24 14.80
CA GLN A 290 -24.26 0.98 15.59
C GLN A 290 -23.06 1.43 14.74
N LYS A 291 -22.57 0.54 13.87
CA LYS A 291 -21.48 0.82 12.94
C LYS A 291 -21.90 1.86 11.89
N ALA A 292 -23.05 1.65 11.25
CA ALA A 292 -23.59 2.58 10.25
C ALA A 292 -23.81 3.97 10.82
N SER A 293 -24.38 4.09 12.02
CA SER A 293 -24.55 5.37 12.73
C SER A 293 -23.21 6.05 13.04
N PHE A 294 -22.21 5.26 13.45
CA PHE A 294 -20.88 5.77 13.73
C PHE A 294 -20.20 6.28 12.44
N VAL A 295 -20.21 5.47 11.38
CA VAL A 295 -19.66 5.81 10.06
C VAL A 295 -20.32 7.06 9.49
N GLY A 296 -21.65 7.14 9.54
CA GLY A 296 -22.43 8.27 9.02
C GLY A 296 -22.25 9.58 9.82
N SER A 297 -21.59 9.55 10.98
CA SER A 297 -21.31 10.74 11.77
C SER A 297 -20.01 11.47 11.38
N TYR A 298 -19.28 10.98 10.38
CA TYR A 298 -18.01 11.54 9.93
C TYR A 298 -18.08 12.05 8.49
N ASP A 299 -17.27 13.06 8.22
CA ASP A 299 -17.05 13.62 6.87
C ASP A 299 -15.89 12.86 6.20
N TRP A 300 -16.23 11.96 5.28
CA TRP A 300 -15.24 11.11 4.61
C TRP A 300 -14.48 11.82 3.50
N ASP A 301 -15.07 12.83 2.87
CA ASP A 301 -14.35 13.69 1.93
C ASP A 301 -13.23 14.47 2.63
N ARG A 302 -13.54 15.04 3.81
CA ARG A 302 -12.54 15.68 4.65
C ARG A 302 -11.47 14.70 5.12
N MET A 303 -11.88 13.48 5.53
CA MET A 303 -10.97 12.45 6.07
C MET A 303 -9.95 11.95 5.05
N THR A 304 -10.30 11.97 3.77
CA THR A 304 -9.47 11.48 2.66
C THR A 304 -9.00 12.62 1.74
N ALA A 305 -9.13 13.87 2.17
CA ALA A 305 -8.75 15.02 1.36
C ALA A 305 -7.27 14.99 1.00
N GLN A 306 -6.99 15.01 -0.31
CA GLN A 306 -5.66 14.88 -0.87
C GLN A 306 -4.93 16.22 -0.92
N ASP A 307 -3.61 16.20 -0.73
CA ASP A 307 -2.76 17.38 -0.85
C ASP A 307 -2.36 17.61 -2.31
N GLU A 308 -2.91 18.64 -2.92
CA GLU A 308 -2.68 18.97 -4.32
C GLU A 308 -1.18 19.19 -4.65
N ALA A 309 -0.42 19.79 -3.73
CA ALA A 309 1.00 20.03 -3.95
C ALA A 309 1.83 18.73 -3.97
N VAL A 310 1.41 17.72 -3.23
CA VAL A 310 2.02 16.38 -3.26
C VAL A 310 1.62 15.67 -4.55
N TRP A 311 0.35 15.72 -4.91
CA TRP A 311 -0.14 15.09 -6.15
C TRP A 311 0.45 15.72 -7.41
N GLU A 312 0.70 17.02 -7.43
CA GLU A 312 1.38 17.68 -8.55
C GLU A 312 2.79 17.09 -8.77
N LYS A 313 3.53 16.76 -7.69
CA LYS A 313 4.83 16.05 -7.81
C LYS A 313 4.66 14.65 -8.38
N VAL A 314 3.59 13.93 -7.98
CA VAL A 314 3.27 12.61 -8.53
C VAL A 314 3.03 12.70 -10.03
N TYR A 315 2.22 13.66 -10.48
CA TYR A 315 1.92 13.87 -11.90
C TYR A 315 3.18 14.22 -12.69
N GLN A 316 4.00 15.14 -12.20
CA GLN A 316 5.28 15.48 -12.82
C GLN A 316 6.25 14.30 -12.91
N ALA A 317 6.21 13.39 -11.95
CA ALA A 317 7.02 12.18 -11.99
C ALA A 317 6.52 11.17 -13.04
N LEU A 318 5.20 11.04 -13.19
CA LEU A 318 4.56 10.11 -14.13
C LEU A 318 4.54 10.63 -15.59
N GLU A 319 4.64 11.92 -15.83
CA GLU A 319 4.56 12.54 -17.16
C GLU A 319 5.92 12.64 -17.89
N LYS A 320 7.02 12.54 -17.18
CA LYS A 320 8.40 12.65 -17.72
C LYS A 320 8.99 11.28 -18.05
#